data_c673dba368ffa1c136a4bde0e64ef169
#
_entry.id   c673dba368ffa1c136a4bde0e64ef169
#
_cell.length_a   1.000
_cell.length_b   1.000
_cell.length_c   1.000
_cell.angle_alpha   90.00
_cell.angle_beta   90.00
_cell.angle_gamma   90.00
#
_symmetry.space_group_name_H-M   'P 1'
#
loop_
_entity.id
_entity.type
_entity.pdbx_description
1 polymer ?
#
loop_
_entity_poly.entity_id
_entity_poly.type
_entity_poly.pdbx_seq_one_letter_code
_entity_poly.pdbx_strand_id
1 'polypeptide(L)'
;MNELSSVDWSRAQFALTALYHFLFVPLTLGLSFIIAIMETIYVKTGNERWKKITKFWLSLFAINFAIGVATGIIMEFEFGTNWANYSWFVGDIFGAPLAVEGIMAFFLEATFFAVMFFGWDKVSKKFHLISTWCVAIGSNLSAFWILVANGWMQYPVGMQFNPDTARNEMQSFFEVALSPVAISKFLHTIGSGYVISALFVMGISAWFILKGRHIIEAKKSLVVGASFGLVCSVFLFFSGDESAYRVTQTQPMKLAAMEGVYQGEHRAGLVPFGILNPKKTIDNNESVFLFDITIPYALSILGNRDPNSFVPGIEDLIHGNEDRGIEPMQERIDKGKIAIQALKDYKLAKDNNDTAAMATHKSILEANFKDFGYGYLEKPTDAIPPVALTFYSFHIMVALGSLFFLLFIATLYLTMANDIEKFRKILWLCLLCIPLGYIAAEAGWIVAEVGRQPWAIQDLMPVHIAATELGKVNVQISFWIFAVLFTALLIAEIKIMLTQIKKGFDAYAGYSTLMGKGEK
;
A
#
# COMPACT_ATOMS: atom_id res chain seq x y z
N MET A 1 -29.92 12.83 -3.10
CA MET A 1 -28.64 12.12 -3.32
C MET A 1 -28.45 12.09 -4.83
N ASN A 2 -27.41 12.76 -5.33
CA ASN A 2 -27.08 12.67 -6.75
C ASN A 2 -26.76 11.20 -7.06
N GLU A 3 -27.29 10.69 -8.18
CA GLU A 3 -26.94 9.35 -8.63
C GLU A 3 -25.45 9.26 -8.96
N LEU A 4 -24.76 8.22 -8.44
CA LEU A 4 -23.35 7.97 -8.73
C LEU A 4 -23.12 7.82 -10.24
N SER A 5 -22.08 8.45 -10.76
CA SER A 5 -21.65 8.35 -12.16
C SER A 5 -21.01 7.00 -12.48
N SER A 6 -20.74 6.71 -13.76
CA SER A 6 -19.94 5.53 -14.16
C SER A 6 -18.51 5.60 -13.61
N VAL A 7 -17.94 6.81 -13.52
CA VAL A 7 -16.62 7.04 -12.91
C VAL A 7 -16.62 6.70 -11.42
N ASP A 8 -17.66 7.11 -10.69
CA ASP A 8 -17.76 6.78 -9.24
C ASP A 8 -17.86 5.27 -9.02
N TRP A 9 -18.60 4.55 -9.86
CA TRP A 9 -18.69 3.10 -9.81
C TRP A 9 -17.37 2.42 -10.18
N SER A 10 -16.64 2.94 -11.18
CA SER A 10 -15.31 2.43 -11.53
C SER A 10 -14.31 2.65 -10.39
N ARG A 11 -14.36 3.81 -9.73
CA ARG A 11 -13.56 4.08 -8.52
C ARG A 11 -13.90 3.13 -7.38
N ALA A 12 -15.19 2.93 -7.12
CA ALA A 12 -15.64 2.00 -6.08
C ALA A 12 -15.21 0.56 -6.38
N GLN A 13 -15.28 0.12 -7.63
CA GLN A 13 -14.86 -1.21 -8.06
C GLN A 13 -13.35 -1.41 -7.86
N PHE A 14 -12.54 -0.46 -8.31
CA PHE A 14 -11.09 -0.53 -8.11
C PHE A 14 -10.71 -0.51 -6.62
N ALA A 15 -11.34 0.37 -5.83
CA ALA A 15 -11.14 0.40 -4.38
C ALA A 15 -11.52 -0.92 -3.72
N LEU A 16 -12.66 -1.52 -4.09
CA LEU A 16 -13.08 -2.84 -3.61
C LEU A 16 -12.02 -3.90 -3.91
N THR A 17 -11.57 -3.98 -5.17
CA THR A 17 -10.58 -4.98 -5.60
C THR A 17 -9.25 -4.79 -4.87
N ALA A 18 -8.76 -3.55 -4.79
CA ALA A 18 -7.51 -3.23 -4.11
C ALA A 18 -7.55 -3.55 -2.61
N LEU A 19 -8.63 -3.18 -1.91
CA LEU A 19 -8.81 -3.48 -0.48
C LEU A 19 -8.89 -5.00 -0.23
N TYR A 20 -9.66 -5.75 -1.04
CA TYR A 20 -9.68 -7.21 -0.91
C TYR A 20 -8.33 -7.84 -1.21
N HIS A 21 -7.64 -7.41 -2.27
CA HIS A 21 -6.30 -7.91 -2.59
C HIS A 21 -5.33 -7.66 -1.44
N PHE A 22 -5.40 -6.50 -0.82
CA PHE A 22 -4.54 -6.13 0.29
C PHE A 22 -4.87 -6.81 1.63
N LEU A 23 -5.96 -7.60 1.71
CA LEU A 23 -6.15 -8.56 2.82
C LEU A 23 -5.21 -9.77 2.71
N PHE A 24 -4.73 -10.12 1.50
CA PHE A 24 -3.91 -11.31 1.25
C PHE A 24 -2.42 -10.98 1.11
N VAL A 25 -2.10 -9.90 0.41
CA VAL A 25 -0.71 -9.49 0.10
C VAL A 25 0.16 -9.31 1.35
N PRO A 26 -0.23 -8.54 2.38
CA PRO A 26 0.62 -8.32 3.55
C PRO A 26 1.04 -9.61 4.23
N LEU A 27 0.10 -10.56 4.33
CA LEU A 27 0.38 -11.85 4.95
C LEU A 27 1.33 -12.70 4.08
N THR A 28 1.19 -12.67 2.76
CA THR A 28 2.13 -13.32 1.84
C THR A 28 3.54 -12.78 2.03
N LEU A 29 3.71 -11.46 2.00
CA LEU A 29 5.03 -10.80 2.06
C LEU A 29 5.79 -11.14 3.33
N GLY A 30 5.17 -11.04 4.49
CA GLY A 30 5.89 -11.21 5.76
C GLY A 30 5.92 -12.66 6.24
N LEU A 31 4.86 -13.44 6.02
CA LEU A 31 4.82 -14.83 6.47
C LEU A 31 5.84 -15.69 5.73
N SER A 32 6.12 -15.41 4.45
CA SER A 32 7.19 -16.08 3.69
C SER A 32 8.57 -15.92 4.35
N PHE A 33 8.90 -14.71 4.82
CA PHE A 33 10.13 -14.44 5.57
C PHE A 33 10.15 -15.14 6.93
N ILE A 34 9.05 -15.10 7.68
CA ILE A 34 8.96 -15.79 8.98
C ILE A 34 9.14 -17.29 8.80
N ILE A 35 8.55 -17.90 7.77
CA ILE A 35 8.72 -19.31 7.42
C ILE A 35 10.17 -19.60 7.05
N ALA A 36 10.81 -18.77 6.22
CA ALA A 36 12.20 -18.93 5.82
C ALA A 36 13.16 -18.86 7.04
N ILE A 37 12.87 -17.98 8.00
CA ILE A 37 13.62 -17.90 9.26
C ILE A 37 13.44 -19.19 10.07
N MET A 38 12.20 -19.68 10.25
CA MET A 38 11.91 -20.91 11.00
C MET A 38 12.55 -22.13 10.34
N GLU A 39 12.52 -22.21 9.01
CA GLU A 39 13.19 -23.27 8.26
C GLU A 39 14.71 -23.18 8.36
N THR A 40 15.27 -21.97 8.35
CA THR A 40 16.71 -21.76 8.59
C THR A 40 17.14 -22.32 9.95
N ILE A 41 16.33 -22.11 10.99
CA ILE A 41 16.57 -22.67 12.32
C ILE A 41 16.51 -24.20 12.27
N TYR A 42 15.52 -24.78 11.57
CA TYR A 42 15.42 -26.22 11.36
C TYR A 42 16.67 -26.79 10.69
N VAL A 43 17.09 -26.20 9.58
CA VAL A 43 18.25 -26.72 8.80
C VAL A 43 19.55 -26.62 9.58
N LYS A 44 19.74 -25.53 10.37
CA LYS A 44 20.93 -25.33 11.21
C LYS A 44 20.96 -26.23 12.43
N THR A 45 19.82 -26.47 13.06
CA THR A 45 19.77 -27.23 14.34
C THR A 45 19.47 -28.72 14.18
N GLY A 46 18.90 -29.11 13.04
CA GLY A 46 18.38 -30.47 12.81
C GLY A 46 17.16 -30.85 13.67
N ASN A 47 16.57 -29.89 14.41
CA ASN A 47 15.49 -30.17 15.35
C ASN A 47 14.14 -30.29 14.61
N GLU A 48 13.59 -31.51 14.58
CA GLU A 48 12.34 -31.86 13.89
C GLU A 48 11.13 -31.08 14.40
N ARG A 49 11.17 -30.51 15.60
CA ARG A 49 10.11 -29.62 16.08
C ARG A 49 10.00 -28.34 15.23
N TRP A 50 11.16 -27.80 14.80
CA TRP A 50 11.15 -26.65 13.89
C TRP A 50 10.63 -27.00 12.49
N LYS A 51 10.92 -28.23 11.99
CA LYS A 51 10.30 -28.71 10.74
C LYS A 51 8.78 -28.73 10.84
N LYS A 52 8.25 -29.24 11.94
CA LYS A 52 6.81 -29.29 12.23
C LYS A 52 6.20 -27.89 12.31
N ILE A 53 6.84 -26.96 13.00
CA ILE A 53 6.42 -25.55 13.09
C ILE A 53 6.40 -24.92 11.69
N THR A 54 7.48 -25.06 10.92
CA THR A 54 7.60 -24.51 9.56
C THR A 54 6.49 -25.03 8.65
N LYS A 55 6.24 -26.34 8.63
CA LYS A 55 5.16 -26.95 7.83
C LYS A 55 3.78 -26.43 8.20
N PHE A 56 3.51 -26.20 9.48
CA PHE A 56 2.25 -25.61 9.93
C PHE A 56 2.03 -24.21 9.33
N TRP A 57 3.00 -23.31 9.48
CA TRP A 57 2.92 -21.95 8.95
C TRP A 57 2.90 -21.93 7.43
N LEU A 58 3.66 -22.84 6.77
CA LEU A 58 3.64 -23.00 5.33
C LEU A 58 2.25 -23.38 4.80
N SER A 59 1.49 -24.20 5.53
CA SER A 59 0.14 -24.57 5.12
C SER A 59 -0.82 -23.38 5.12
N LEU A 60 -0.68 -22.46 6.07
CA LEU A 60 -1.48 -21.22 6.13
C LEU A 60 -1.03 -20.23 5.03
N PHE A 61 0.28 -20.12 4.82
CA PHE A 61 0.83 -19.33 3.72
C PHE A 61 0.29 -19.77 2.36
N ALA A 62 0.28 -21.08 2.08
CA ALA A 62 -0.17 -21.59 0.78
C ALA A 62 -1.66 -21.29 0.48
N ILE A 63 -2.50 -21.31 1.52
CA ILE A 63 -3.93 -20.96 1.38
C ILE A 63 -4.08 -19.48 0.99
N ASN A 64 -3.40 -18.60 1.74
CA ASN A 64 -3.41 -17.16 1.52
C ASN A 64 -2.83 -16.79 0.16
N PHE A 65 -1.70 -17.38 -0.21
CA PHE A 65 -0.99 -17.13 -1.46
C PHE A 65 -1.87 -17.39 -2.69
N ALA A 66 -2.58 -18.54 -2.72
CA ALA A 66 -3.42 -18.92 -3.85
C ALA A 66 -4.54 -17.88 -4.11
N ILE A 67 -5.15 -17.32 -3.06
CA ILE A 67 -6.21 -16.32 -3.19
C ILE A 67 -5.62 -14.95 -3.50
N GLY A 68 -4.47 -14.61 -2.93
CA GLY A 68 -3.74 -13.38 -3.24
C GLY A 68 -3.41 -13.27 -4.73
N VAL A 69 -2.90 -14.33 -5.35
CA VAL A 69 -2.62 -14.37 -6.80
C VAL A 69 -3.90 -14.16 -7.62
N ALA A 70 -4.99 -14.83 -7.27
CA ALA A 70 -6.26 -14.72 -8.01
C ALA A 70 -6.82 -13.28 -7.98
N THR A 71 -6.79 -12.62 -6.83
CA THR A 71 -7.27 -11.23 -6.69
C THR A 71 -6.34 -10.22 -7.38
N GLY A 72 -5.03 -10.46 -7.41
CA GLY A 72 -4.05 -9.63 -8.11
C GLY A 72 -4.27 -9.63 -9.63
N ILE A 73 -4.48 -10.80 -10.23
CA ILE A 73 -4.77 -10.92 -11.66
C ILE A 73 -6.04 -10.14 -12.03
N ILE A 74 -7.09 -10.19 -11.21
CA ILE A 74 -8.33 -9.43 -11.46
C ILE A 74 -8.05 -7.93 -11.45
N MET A 75 -7.25 -7.44 -10.50
CA MET A 75 -6.89 -6.03 -10.41
C MET A 75 -6.13 -5.54 -11.64
N GLU A 76 -5.24 -6.34 -12.21
CA GLU A 76 -4.53 -6.00 -13.45
C GLU A 76 -5.47 -5.88 -14.64
N PHE A 77 -6.47 -6.74 -14.75
CA PHE A 77 -7.48 -6.62 -15.82
C PHE A 77 -8.28 -5.31 -15.75
N GLU A 78 -8.50 -4.74 -14.56
CA GLU A 78 -9.20 -3.46 -14.42
C GLU A 78 -8.46 -2.29 -15.07
N PHE A 79 -7.13 -2.33 -15.17
CA PHE A 79 -6.37 -1.31 -15.91
C PHE A 79 -6.69 -1.30 -17.40
N GLY A 80 -6.97 -2.45 -18.00
CA GLY A 80 -7.37 -2.55 -19.40
C GLY A 80 -8.86 -2.28 -19.66
N THR A 81 -9.70 -2.42 -18.66
CA THR A 81 -11.16 -2.26 -18.80
C THR A 81 -11.65 -0.90 -18.28
N ASN A 82 -11.60 -0.67 -16.98
CA ASN A 82 -12.15 0.52 -16.34
C ASN A 82 -11.24 1.75 -16.46
N TRP A 83 -9.94 1.54 -16.70
CA TRP A 83 -8.89 2.57 -16.68
C TRP A 83 -8.06 2.60 -17.96
N ALA A 84 -8.68 2.33 -19.12
CA ALA A 84 -7.98 2.29 -20.41
C ALA A 84 -7.35 3.63 -20.80
N ASN A 85 -7.98 4.78 -20.48
CA ASN A 85 -7.41 6.09 -20.72
C ASN A 85 -6.13 6.30 -19.92
N TYR A 86 -6.12 5.88 -18.64
CA TYR A 86 -4.91 5.85 -17.82
C TYR A 86 -3.83 4.99 -18.46
N SER A 87 -4.17 3.74 -18.79
CA SER A 87 -3.22 2.78 -19.37
C SER A 87 -2.62 3.28 -20.69
N TRP A 88 -3.41 3.97 -21.52
CA TRP A 88 -2.93 4.64 -22.72
C TRP A 88 -1.93 5.76 -22.39
N PHE A 89 -2.28 6.63 -21.45
CA PHE A 89 -1.50 7.82 -21.11
C PHE A 89 -0.13 7.51 -20.48
N VAL A 90 -0.05 6.43 -19.68
CA VAL A 90 1.21 6.03 -19.02
C VAL A 90 2.09 5.11 -19.85
N GLY A 91 1.50 4.37 -20.80
CA GLY A 91 2.21 3.55 -21.76
C GLY A 91 3.24 2.60 -21.16
N ASP A 92 4.49 2.73 -21.59
CA ASP A 92 5.63 1.90 -21.19
C ASP A 92 6.10 2.15 -19.75
N ILE A 93 5.81 3.34 -19.19
CA ILE A 93 6.18 3.69 -17.81
C ILE A 93 5.50 2.76 -16.80
N PHE A 94 4.26 2.37 -17.06
CA PHE A 94 3.52 1.41 -16.24
C PHE A 94 3.77 -0.02 -16.71
N GLY A 95 3.81 -0.24 -18.02
CA GLY A 95 3.97 -1.56 -18.61
C GLY A 95 5.33 -2.22 -18.36
N ALA A 96 6.43 -1.44 -18.30
CA ALA A 96 7.75 -2.02 -18.08
C ALA A 96 7.94 -2.58 -16.67
N PRO A 97 7.59 -1.89 -15.56
CA PRO A 97 7.59 -2.48 -14.23
C PRO A 97 6.74 -3.74 -14.12
N LEU A 98 5.52 -3.77 -14.68
CA LEU A 98 4.65 -4.94 -14.66
C LEU A 98 5.22 -6.11 -15.47
N ALA A 99 5.84 -5.84 -16.63
CA ALA A 99 6.50 -6.88 -17.41
C ALA A 99 7.68 -7.51 -16.65
N VAL A 100 8.50 -6.70 -15.98
CA VAL A 100 9.60 -7.19 -15.16
C VAL A 100 9.07 -7.97 -13.95
N GLU A 101 8.00 -7.52 -13.31
CA GLU A 101 7.31 -8.26 -12.25
C GLU A 101 6.90 -9.65 -12.74
N GLY A 102 6.16 -9.74 -13.85
CA GLY A 102 5.71 -11.02 -14.40
C GLY A 102 6.86 -11.96 -14.74
N ILE A 103 7.90 -11.47 -15.40
CA ILE A 103 9.01 -12.30 -15.88
C ILE A 103 9.94 -12.71 -14.73
N MET A 104 10.34 -11.78 -13.86
CA MET A 104 11.35 -12.06 -12.84
C MET A 104 10.73 -12.52 -11.51
N ALA A 105 9.75 -11.77 -10.99
CA ALA A 105 9.22 -12.04 -9.67
C ALA A 105 8.24 -13.21 -9.67
N PHE A 106 7.20 -13.16 -10.49
CA PHE A 106 6.16 -14.19 -10.51
C PHE A 106 6.70 -15.57 -10.95
N PHE A 107 7.55 -15.64 -11.99
CA PHE A 107 8.15 -16.92 -12.37
C PHE A 107 9.10 -17.48 -11.32
N LEU A 108 9.87 -16.62 -10.64
CA LEU A 108 10.72 -17.05 -9.51
C LEU A 108 9.86 -17.64 -8.40
N GLU A 109 8.82 -16.93 -8.01
CA GLU A 109 7.90 -17.32 -6.95
C GLU A 109 7.17 -18.62 -7.29
N ALA A 110 6.49 -18.67 -8.45
CA ALA A 110 5.72 -19.84 -8.87
C ALA A 110 6.58 -21.11 -9.01
N THR A 111 7.80 -20.98 -9.55
CA THR A 111 8.73 -22.12 -9.73
C THR A 111 9.15 -22.69 -8.40
N PHE A 112 9.59 -21.86 -7.45
CA PHE A 112 10.08 -22.33 -6.17
C PHE A 112 9.00 -22.66 -5.16
N PHE A 113 7.77 -22.11 -5.33
CA PHE A 113 6.62 -22.44 -4.48
C PHE A 113 6.31 -23.94 -4.49
N ALA A 114 6.34 -24.57 -5.66
CA ALA A 114 6.11 -26.01 -5.77
C ALA A 114 7.15 -26.83 -4.99
N VAL A 115 8.42 -26.42 -5.03
CA VAL A 115 9.49 -27.06 -4.25
C VAL A 115 9.31 -26.80 -2.76
N MET A 116 9.02 -25.56 -2.37
CA MET A 116 8.77 -25.16 -0.98
C MET A 116 7.62 -25.95 -0.34
N PHE A 117 6.57 -26.24 -1.10
CA PHE A 117 5.40 -26.94 -0.58
C PHE A 117 5.51 -28.46 -0.65
N PHE A 118 5.97 -29.01 -1.79
CA PHE A 118 5.99 -30.46 -2.06
C PHE A 118 7.37 -31.10 -1.98
N GLY A 119 8.44 -30.34 -1.75
CA GLY A 119 9.82 -30.80 -1.86
C GLY A 119 10.42 -31.41 -0.58
N TRP A 120 9.73 -31.37 0.56
CA TRP A 120 10.27 -31.71 1.89
C TRP A 120 11.10 -33.00 1.98
N ASP A 121 10.66 -34.05 1.32
CA ASP A 121 11.33 -35.38 1.36
C ASP A 121 11.86 -35.79 -0.04
N LYS A 122 11.80 -34.84 -1.03
CA LYS A 122 12.20 -35.09 -2.42
C LYS A 122 13.53 -34.42 -2.79
N VAL A 123 13.90 -33.35 -2.09
CA VAL A 123 15.11 -32.59 -2.35
C VAL A 123 15.97 -32.48 -1.07
N SER A 124 17.22 -32.05 -1.23
CA SER A 124 18.08 -31.83 -0.05
C SER A 124 17.55 -30.70 0.84
N LYS A 125 17.78 -30.78 2.16
CA LYS A 125 17.35 -29.74 3.13
C LYS A 125 17.86 -28.35 2.74
N LYS A 126 19.08 -28.25 2.21
CA LYS A 126 19.66 -26.96 1.77
C LYS A 126 18.95 -26.42 0.54
N PHE A 127 18.66 -27.25 -0.44
CA PHE A 127 17.95 -26.81 -1.65
C PHE A 127 16.51 -26.41 -1.33
N HIS A 128 15.84 -27.13 -0.44
CA HIS A 128 14.51 -26.77 0.05
C HIS A 128 14.52 -25.37 0.71
N LEU A 129 15.46 -25.13 1.62
CA LEU A 129 15.63 -23.82 2.28
C LEU A 129 15.92 -22.71 1.27
N ILE A 130 16.78 -22.94 0.27
CA ILE A 130 17.03 -21.97 -0.80
C ILE A 130 15.73 -21.65 -1.54
N SER A 131 14.93 -22.67 -1.87
CA SER A 131 13.63 -22.49 -2.53
C SER A 131 12.67 -21.64 -1.70
N THR A 132 12.63 -21.85 -0.38
CA THR A 132 11.81 -21.04 0.54
C THR A 132 12.25 -19.57 0.56
N TRP A 133 13.57 -19.31 0.59
CA TRP A 133 14.10 -17.95 0.47
C TRP A 133 13.83 -17.32 -0.90
N CYS A 134 13.88 -18.11 -1.99
CA CYS A 134 13.54 -17.64 -3.34
C CYS A 134 12.07 -17.20 -3.41
N VAL A 135 11.14 -17.95 -2.81
CA VAL A 135 9.73 -17.54 -2.73
C VAL A 135 9.59 -16.24 -1.93
N ALA A 136 10.22 -16.14 -0.75
CA ALA A 136 10.15 -14.94 0.07
C ALA A 136 10.71 -13.69 -0.65
N ILE A 137 11.82 -13.84 -1.35
CA ILE A 137 12.42 -12.75 -2.14
C ILE A 137 11.55 -12.43 -3.37
N GLY A 138 11.06 -13.45 -4.07
CA GLY A 138 10.20 -13.30 -5.25
C GLY A 138 8.94 -12.51 -4.95
N SER A 139 8.20 -12.86 -3.88
CA SER A 139 7.01 -12.12 -3.45
C SER A 139 7.31 -10.65 -3.15
N ASN A 140 8.44 -10.36 -2.52
CA ASN A 140 8.83 -8.99 -2.21
C ASN A 140 9.34 -8.21 -3.44
N LEU A 141 9.95 -8.88 -4.42
CA LEU A 141 10.29 -8.27 -5.71
C LEU A 141 9.04 -7.95 -6.53
N SER A 142 8.01 -8.80 -6.48
CA SER A 142 6.70 -8.49 -7.07
C SER A 142 6.13 -7.21 -6.47
N ALA A 143 6.07 -7.13 -5.13
CA ALA A 143 5.64 -5.92 -4.44
C ALA A 143 6.49 -4.69 -4.79
N PHE A 144 7.80 -4.83 -5.04
CA PHE A 144 8.64 -3.72 -5.47
C PHE A 144 8.19 -3.14 -6.80
N TRP A 145 7.97 -3.96 -7.82
CA TRP A 145 7.64 -3.48 -9.15
C TRP A 145 6.26 -2.80 -9.23
N ILE A 146 5.24 -3.37 -8.58
CA ILE A 146 3.92 -2.72 -8.53
C ILE A 146 3.96 -1.40 -7.73
N LEU A 147 4.79 -1.33 -6.69
CA LEU A 147 4.96 -0.11 -5.91
C LEU A 147 5.83 0.95 -6.60
N VAL A 148 6.71 0.55 -7.53
CA VAL A 148 7.36 1.47 -8.46
C VAL A 148 6.32 2.16 -9.35
N ALA A 149 5.41 1.40 -9.94
CA ALA A 149 4.33 1.94 -10.75
C ALA A 149 3.41 2.87 -9.93
N ASN A 150 3.00 2.45 -8.73
CA ASN A 150 2.20 3.29 -7.83
C ASN A 150 2.95 4.52 -7.33
N GLY A 151 4.25 4.41 -7.06
CA GLY A 151 5.12 5.53 -6.67
C GLY A 151 5.23 6.59 -7.77
N TRP A 152 5.33 6.15 -9.02
CA TRP A 152 5.33 7.05 -10.16
C TRP A 152 4.01 7.82 -10.31
N MET A 153 2.87 7.18 -10.06
CA MET A 153 1.56 7.87 -10.05
C MET A 153 1.51 8.99 -8.99
N GLN A 154 2.27 8.87 -7.90
CA GLN A 154 2.33 9.85 -6.82
C GLN A 154 3.37 10.95 -7.08
N TYR A 155 4.41 10.64 -7.85
CA TYR A 155 5.49 11.55 -8.23
C TYR A 155 6.03 11.16 -9.61
N PRO A 156 5.45 11.70 -10.70
CA PRO A 156 5.80 11.33 -12.06
C PRO A 156 7.14 11.94 -12.48
N VAL A 157 8.17 11.10 -12.55
CA VAL A 157 9.55 11.45 -12.92
C VAL A 157 10.09 10.49 -14.00
N GLY A 158 11.20 10.83 -14.64
CA GLY A 158 11.87 9.98 -15.64
C GLY A 158 11.06 9.78 -16.92
N MET A 159 10.20 10.75 -17.26
CA MET A 159 9.32 10.69 -18.42
C MET A 159 9.38 11.98 -19.23
N GLN A 160 8.91 11.89 -20.49
CA GLN A 160 8.65 13.02 -21.36
C GLN A 160 7.29 12.82 -22.04
N PHE A 161 6.50 13.88 -22.08
CA PHE A 161 5.23 13.86 -22.80
C PHE A 161 5.48 13.99 -24.31
N ASN A 162 4.91 13.07 -25.09
CA ASN A 162 4.94 13.10 -26.53
C ASN A 162 3.59 13.62 -27.08
N PRO A 163 3.54 14.82 -27.67
CA PRO A 163 2.30 15.40 -28.19
C PRO A 163 1.76 14.64 -29.41
N ASP A 164 2.61 13.91 -30.16
CA ASP A 164 2.19 13.14 -31.32
C ASP A 164 1.30 11.95 -30.95
N THR A 165 1.60 11.31 -29.85
CA THR A 165 0.88 10.14 -29.32
C THR A 165 -0.07 10.48 -28.19
N ALA A 166 0.04 11.70 -27.62
CA ALA A 166 -0.60 12.14 -26.38
C ALA A 166 -0.34 11.18 -25.20
N ARG A 167 0.91 10.70 -25.08
CA ARG A 167 1.36 9.75 -24.05
C ARG A 167 2.59 10.29 -23.33
N ASN A 168 2.75 9.87 -22.09
CA ASN A 168 4.05 9.96 -21.42
C ASN A 168 4.92 8.77 -21.87
N GLU A 169 6.13 9.07 -22.27
CA GLU A 169 7.11 8.08 -22.70
C GLU A 169 8.26 8.03 -21.70
N MET A 170 8.72 6.83 -21.38
CA MET A 170 9.82 6.64 -20.45
C MET A 170 11.13 7.17 -21.04
N GLN A 171 11.78 8.09 -20.33
CA GLN A 171 13.12 8.59 -20.67
C GLN A 171 14.20 7.88 -19.87
N SER A 172 13.91 7.52 -18.62
CA SER A 172 14.88 6.89 -17.74
C SER A 172 14.21 5.86 -16.84
N PHE A 173 14.44 4.57 -17.16
CA PHE A 173 13.95 3.47 -16.34
C PHE A 173 14.44 3.55 -14.89
N PHE A 174 15.70 3.93 -14.69
CA PHE A 174 16.26 4.01 -13.33
C PHE A 174 15.71 5.18 -12.52
N GLU A 175 15.37 6.31 -13.13
CA GLU A 175 14.69 7.42 -12.44
C GLU A 175 13.28 7.01 -11.99
N VAL A 176 12.57 6.25 -12.81
CA VAL A 176 11.26 5.69 -12.46
C VAL A 176 11.40 4.67 -11.33
N ALA A 177 12.26 3.65 -11.52
CA ALA A 177 12.37 2.51 -10.60
C ALA A 177 12.99 2.88 -9.24
N LEU A 178 13.95 3.80 -9.22
CA LEU A 178 14.68 4.20 -8.03
C LEU A 178 14.29 5.60 -7.54
N SER A 179 13.12 6.10 -7.94
CA SER A 179 12.64 7.38 -7.42
C SER A 179 12.52 7.32 -5.89
N PRO A 180 12.89 8.39 -5.17
CA PRO A 180 12.81 8.40 -3.71
C PRO A 180 11.42 8.09 -3.17
N VAL A 181 10.36 8.48 -3.91
CA VAL A 181 8.97 8.20 -3.54
C VAL A 181 8.66 6.71 -3.72
N ALA A 182 9.08 6.08 -4.84
CA ALA A 182 8.88 4.66 -5.07
C ALA A 182 9.59 3.80 -4.01
N ILE A 183 10.85 4.13 -3.71
CA ILE A 183 11.63 3.42 -2.67
C ILE A 183 10.98 3.59 -1.29
N SER A 184 10.60 4.81 -0.90
CA SER A 184 9.95 5.08 0.38
C SER A 184 8.63 4.31 0.50
N LYS A 185 7.78 4.31 -0.54
CA LYS A 185 6.53 3.53 -0.58
C LYS A 185 6.78 2.03 -0.46
N PHE A 186 7.74 1.51 -1.19
CA PHE A 186 8.10 0.09 -1.11
C PHE A 186 8.50 -0.30 0.31
N LEU A 187 9.46 0.41 0.89
CA LEU A 187 9.98 0.10 2.22
C LEU A 187 8.89 0.18 3.30
N HIS A 188 8.04 1.21 3.26
CA HIS A 188 6.96 1.37 4.22
C HIS A 188 5.87 0.29 4.05
N THR A 189 5.49 -0.01 2.82
CA THR A 189 4.43 -1.00 2.52
C THR A 189 4.87 -2.43 2.89
N ILE A 190 6.09 -2.86 2.53
CA ILE A 190 6.56 -4.20 2.95
C ILE A 190 6.73 -4.29 4.46
N GLY A 191 7.23 -3.23 5.11
CA GLY A 191 7.36 -3.15 6.56
C GLY A 191 6.01 -3.34 7.26
N SER A 192 4.94 -2.72 6.74
CA SER A 192 3.57 -2.91 7.26
C SER A 192 3.09 -4.35 7.09
N GLY A 193 3.35 -4.98 5.94
CA GLY A 193 3.05 -6.39 5.69
C GLY A 193 3.79 -7.33 6.64
N TYR A 194 5.03 -7.01 6.97
CA TYR A 194 5.84 -7.78 7.94
C TYR A 194 5.25 -7.68 9.35
N VAL A 195 4.80 -6.50 9.77
CA VAL A 195 4.13 -6.31 11.07
C VAL A 195 2.81 -7.09 11.13
N ILE A 196 1.98 -7.05 10.06
CA ILE A 196 0.74 -7.83 9.99
C ILE A 196 1.01 -9.32 10.12
N SER A 197 2.01 -9.83 9.40
CA SER A 197 2.39 -11.24 9.47
C SER A 197 2.90 -11.64 10.86
N ALA A 198 3.64 -10.77 11.52
CA ALA A 198 4.08 -10.97 12.90
C ALA A 198 2.89 -11.03 13.87
N LEU A 199 1.92 -10.13 13.73
CA LEU A 199 0.68 -10.12 14.51
C LEU A 199 -0.15 -11.37 14.26
N PHE A 200 -0.23 -11.85 13.02
CA PHE A 200 -0.91 -13.08 12.66
C PHE A 200 -0.28 -14.30 13.36
N VAL A 201 1.06 -14.42 13.29
CA VAL A 201 1.80 -15.49 13.97
C VAL A 201 1.64 -15.40 15.48
N MET A 202 1.73 -14.20 16.05
CA MET A 202 1.54 -13.99 17.49
C MET A 202 0.12 -14.33 17.93
N GLY A 203 -0.89 -13.86 17.22
CA GLY A 203 -2.30 -14.06 17.60
C GLY A 203 -2.71 -15.53 17.57
N ILE A 204 -2.31 -16.29 16.53
CA ILE A 204 -2.59 -17.73 16.46
C ILE A 204 -1.80 -18.48 17.53
N SER A 205 -0.53 -18.12 17.77
CA SER A 205 0.25 -18.71 18.86
C SER A 205 -0.36 -18.43 20.23
N ALA A 206 -0.84 -17.21 20.46
CA ALA A 206 -1.56 -16.83 21.67
C ALA A 206 -2.84 -17.65 21.85
N TRP A 207 -3.59 -17.92 20.76
CA TRP A 207 -4.76 -18.78 20.79
C TRP A 207 -4.44 -20.20 21.25
N PHE A 208 -3.34 -20.80 20.74
CA PHE A 208 -2.89 -22.12 21.20
C PHE A 208 -2.56 -22.13 22.69
N ILE A 209 -1.85 -21.11 23.19
CA ILE A 209 -1.52 -20.97 24.61
C ILE A 209 -2.78 -20.82 25.46
N LEU A 210 -3.72 -19.97 25.03
CA LEU A 210 -5.01 -19.78 25.72
C LEU A 210 -5.83 -21.07 25.83
N LYS A 211 -5.72 -21.96 24.82
CA LYS A 211 -6.38 -23.27 24.79
C LYS A 211 -5.59 -24.38 25.51
N GLY A 212 -4.39 -24.09 26.01
CA GLY A 212 -3.51 -25.10 26.63
C GLY A 212 -2.99 -26.15 25.66
N ARG A 213 -2.91 -25.86 24.35
CA ARG A 213 -2.51 -26.80 23.29
C ARG A 213 -1.21 -26.35 22.64
N HIS A 214 -0.33 -27.32 22.32
CA HIS A 214 0.93 -27.07 21.58
C HIS A 214 1.76 -25.91 22.15
N ILE A 215 1.82 -25.79 23.49
CA ILE A 215 2.39 -24.63 24.19
C ILE A 215 3.85 -24.36 23.77
N ILE A 216 4.65 -25.43 23.59
CA ILE A 216 6.08 -25.28 23.25
C ILE A 216 6.24 -24.71 21.83
N GLU A 217 5.51 -25.27 20.85
CA GLU A 217 5.51 -24.82 19.47
C GLU A 217 4.97 -23.38 19.36
N ALA A 218 3.89 -23.10 20.08
CA ALA A 218 3.27 -21.78 20.16
C ALA A 218 4.24 -20.74 20.76
N LYS A 219 4.89 -21.03 21.88
CA LYS A 219 5.90 -20.12 22.46
C LYS A 219 7.07 -19.86 21.51
N LYS A 220 7.56 -20.90 20.81
CA LYS A 220 8.63 -20.73 19.81
C LYS A 220 8.19 -19.85 18.66
N SER A 221 6.98 -20.07 18.11
CA SER A 221 6.39 -19.22 17.06
C SER A 221 6.17 -17.79 17.55
N LEU A 222 5.70 -17.63 18.80
CA LEU A 222 5.47 -16.33 19.43
C LEU A 222 6.76 -15.52 19.54
N VAL A 223 7.87 -16.16 19.96
CA VAL A 223 9.19 -15.48 20.04
C VAL A 223 9.65 -15.02 18.65
N VAL A 224 9.57 -15.91 17.63
CA VAL A 224 9.97 -15.53 16.27
C VAL A 224 9.08 -14.40 15.74
N GLY A 225 7.75 -14.52 15.88
CA GLY A 225 6.82 -13.49 15.43
C GLY A 225 7.03 -12.16 16.15
N ALA A 226 7.14 -12.17 17.48
CA ALA A 226 7.34 -10.94 18.26
C ALA A 226 8.69 -10.27 17.99
N SER A 227 9.77 -11.05 17.85
CA SER A 227 11.10 -10.51 17.51
C SER A 227 11.11 -9.90 16.11
N PHE A 228 10.54 -10.60 15.12
CA PHE A 228 10.43 -10.12 13.75
C PHE A 228 9.56 -8.84 13.70
N GLY A 229 8.39 -8.86 14.34
CA GLY A 229 7.50 -7.72 14.41
C GLY A 229 8.12 -6.50 15.10
N LEU A 230 8.88 -6.69 16.18
CA LEU A 230 9.57 -5.60 16.86
C LEU A 230 10.61 -4.93 15.94
N VAL A 231 11.46 -5.72 15.28
CA VAL A 231 12.46 -5.18 14.33
C VAL A 231 11.77 -4.44 13.20
N CYS A 232 10.70 -5.03 12.62
CA CYS A 232 9.96 -4.40 11.53
C CYS A 232 9.21 -3.13 11.99
N SER A 233 8.70 -3.07 13.23
CA SER A 233 8.07 -1.87 13.77
C SER A 233 9.06 -0.72 13.94
N VAL A 234 10.28 -1.00 14.41
CA VAL A 234 11.36 0.02 14.45
C VAL A 234 11.67 0.53 13.05
N PHE A 235 11.78 -0.39 12.09
CA PHE A 235 11.98 -0.02 10.67
C PHE A 235 10.83 0.84 10.13
N LEU A 236 9.58 0.54 10.51
CA LEU A 236 8.40 1.32 10.11
C LEU A 236 8.42 2.76 10.64
N PHE A 237 8.94 3.02 11.82
CA PHE A 237 9.09 4.39 12.30
C PHE A 237 9.99 5.21 11.37
N PHE A 238 11.14 4.67 10.99
CA PHE A 238 12.05 5.37 10.07
C PHE A 238 11.49 5.52 8.67
N SER A 239 10.88 4.46 8.12
CA SER A 239 10.30 4.53 6.78
C SER A 239 9.03 5.39 6.73
N GLY A 240 8.27 5.47 7.83
CA GLY A 240 7.10 6.35 7.95
C GLY A 240 7.49 7.82 8.03
N ASP A 241 8.53 8.13 8.79
CA ASP A 241 9.13 9.45 8.88
C ASP A 241 9.66 9.93 7.51
N GLU A 242 10.38 9.07 6.78
CA GLU A 242 10.82 9.37 5.41
C GLU A 242 9.63 9.55 4.46
N SER A 243 8.57 8.74 4.59
CA SER A 243 7.35 8.88 3.78
C SER A 243 6.65 10.21 4.02
N ALA A 244 6.54 10.67 5.27
CA ALA A 244 5.97 11.97 5.60
C ALA A 244 6.79 13.12 5.00
N TYR A 245 8.13 13.04 5.10
CA TYR A 245 9.04 14.00 4.46
C TYR A 245 8.81 14.04 2.94
N ARG A 246 8.74 12.88 2.25
CA ARG A 246 8.50 12.84 0.80
C ARG A 246 7.13 13.41 0.42
N VAL A 247 6.08 13.09 1.19
CA VAL A 247 4.74 13.67 0.97
C VAL A 247 4.78 15.18 1.09
N THR A 248 5.48 15.73 2.08
CA THR A 248 5.63 17.18 2.25
C THR A 248 6.25 17.83 1.01
N GLN A 249 7.26 17.20 0.43
CA GLN A 249 8.00 17.76 -0.73
C GLN A 249 7.24 17.60 -2.06
N THR A 250 6.43 16.55 -2.20
CA THR A 250 5.82 16.19 -3.50
C THR A 250 4.31 16.35 -3.55
N GLN A 251 3.62 16.29 -2.42
CA GLN A 251 2.16 16.32 -2.32
C GLN A 251 1.69 17.17 -1.12
N PRO A 252 1.99 18.48 -1.09
CA PRO A 252 1.68 19.34 0.07
C PRO A 252 0.19 19.38 0.41
N MET A 253 -0.72 19.31 -0.57
CA MET A 253 -2.16 19.24 -0.33
C MET A 253 -2.55 17.97 0.44
N LYS A 254 -1.92 16.83 0.14
CA LYS A 254 -2.11 15.58 0.90
C LYS A 254 -1.63 15.73 2.34
N LEU A 255 -0.45 16.33 2.55
CA LEU A 255 0.06 16.59 3.90
C LEU A 255 -0.93 17.47 4.69
N ALA A 256 -1.36 18.58 4.09
CA ALA A 256 -2.30 19.49 4.74
C ALA A 256 -3.62 18.80 5.12
N ALA A 257 -4.12 17.92 4.25
CA ALA A 257 -5.34 17.16 4.51
C ALA A 257 -5.16 16.08 5.59
N MET A 258 -4.04 15.34 5.59
CA MET A 258 -3.82 14.25 6.57
C MET A 258 -3.49 14.77 7.98
N GLU A 259 -2.98 16.00 8.08
CA GLU A 259 -2.65 16.65 9.36
C GLU A 259 -3.73 17.69 9.79
N GLY A 260 -4.72 17.96 8.93
CA GLY A 260 -5.77 18.93 9.20
C GLY A 260 -5.27 20.38 9.20
N VAL A 261 -4.22 20.68 8.44
CA VAL A 261 -3.63 22.04 8.36
C VAL A 261 -4.41 22.86 7.35
N TYR A 262 -5.30 23.74 7.83
CA TYR A 262 -6.04 24.66 6.95
C TYR A 262 -5.25 25.93 6.63
N GLN A 263 -4.64 26.54 7.64
CA GLN A 263 -3.77 27.71 7.49
C GLN A 263 -2.33 27.30 7.71
N GLY A 264 -1.43 27.71 6.83
CA GLY A 264 -0.02 27.41 6.98
C GLY A 264 0.62 28.22 8.09
N GLU A 265 1.60 27.62 8.73
CA GLU A 265 2.32 28.28 9.82
C GLU A 265 3.79 27.88 9.87
N HIS A 266 4.60 28.76 10.48
CA HIS A 266 5.94 28.42 10.90
C HIS A 266 5.89 27.65 12.22
N ARG A 267 6.84 26.73 12.40
CA ARG A 267 6.91 25.95 13.62
C ARG A 267 5.65 25.12 13.85
N ALA A 268 5.09 24.61 12.76
CA ALA A 268 3.84 23.90 12.74
C ALA A 268 3.80 22.75 13.77
N GLY A 269 2.73 22.71 14.54
CA GLY A 269 2.48 21.66 15.51
C GLY A 269 1.95 20.39 14.84
N LEU A 270 2.33 19.23 15.37
CA LEU A 270 1.74 17.94 15.01
C LEU A 270 0.58 17.67 15.97
N VAL A 271 -0.55 17.21 15.44
CA VAL A 271 -1.75 16.85 16.22
C VAL A 271 -1.86 15.32 16.30
N PRO A 272 -1.27 14.64 17.32
CA PRO A 272 -1.37 13.18 17.43
C PRO A 272 -2.79 12.69 17.75
N PHE A 273 -3.64 13.55 18.29
CA PHE A 273 -5.05 13.28 18.52
C PHE A 273 -5.87 14.56 18.33
N GLY A 274 -6.91 14.49 17.49
CA GLY A 274 -7.80 15.62 17.25
C GLY A 274 -9.20 15.16 16.79
N ILE A 275 -10.19 15.98 17.08
CA ILE A 275 -11.58 15.84 16.59
C ILE A 275 -11.83 17.01 15.67
N LEU A 276 -11.92 16.73 14.36
CA LEU A 276 -12.20 17.76 13.36
C LEU A 276 -13.56 18.39 13.54
N ASN A 277 -13.63 19.70 13.36
CA ASN A 277 -14.88 20.45 13.34
C ASN A 277 -15.56 20.27 11.95
N PRO A 278 -16.74 19.61 11.89
CA PRO A 278 -17.41 19.37 10.60
C PRO A 278 -17.93 20.65 9.94
N LYS A 279 -17.93 21.79 10.64
CA LYS A 279 -18.32 23.10 10.11
C LYS A 279 -17.17 23.85 9.46
N LYS A 280 -15.91 23.43 9.68
CA LYS A 280 -14.75 24.09 9.06
C LYS A 280 -14.74 23.90 7.55
N THR A 281 -14.61 25.03 6.86
CA THR A 281 -14.39 25.12 5.41
C THR A 281 -13.22 26.07 5.16
N ILE A 282 -12.71 26.12 3.93
CA ILE A 282 -11.59 26.99 3.56
C ILE A 282 -11.92 28.50 3.68
N ASP A 283 -13.21 28.87 3.60
CA ASP A 283 -13.65 30.28 3.54
C ASP A 283 -14.26 30.77 4.86
N ASN A 284 -14.16 30.01 5.94
CA ASN A 284 -14.74 30.41 7.21
C ASN A 284 -13.69 30.48 8.35
N ASN A 285 -14.02 31.25 9.38
CA ASN A 285 -13.16 31.44 10.56
C ASN A 285 -13.47 30.43 11.69
N GLU A 286 -14.14 29.31 11.39
CA GLU A 286 -14.36 28.24 12.36
C GLU A 286 -13.04 27.58 12.76
N SER A 287 -12.95 27.13 14.00
CA SER A 287 -11.79 26.35 14.46
C SER A 287 -11.69 25.04 13.68
N VAL A 288 -10.48 24.60 13.36
CA VAL A 288 -10.22 23.33 12.66
C VAL A 288 -10.62 22.14 13.52
N PHE A 289 -10.36 22.22 14.80
CA PHE A 289 -10.65 21.15 15.75
C PHE A 289 -11.67 21.60 16.80
N LEU A 290 -12.54 20.66 17.18
CA LEU A 290 -13.38 20.77 18.37
C LEU A 290 -12.55 20.48 19.65
N PHE A 291 -11.57 19.60 19.52
CA PHE A 291 -10.60 19.25 20.52
C PHE A 291 -9.34 18.73 19.85
N ASP A 292 -8.16 19.11 20.33
CA ASP A 292 -6.88 18.58 19.88
C ASP A 292 -5.84 18.56 20.99
N ILE A 293 -4.85 17.71 20.78
CA ILE A 293 -3.59 17.69 21.51
C ILE A 293 -2.50 17.97 20.50
N THR A 294 -1.76 19.07 20.68
CA THR A 294 -0.74 19.50 19.73
C THR A 294 0.66 19.41 20.33
N ILE A 295 1.61 18.83 19.58
CA ILE A 295 3.03 18.82 19.90
C ILE A 295 3.69 19.93 19.08
N PRO A 296 4.13 21.04 19.73
CA PRO A 296 4.72 22.18 19.02
C PRO A 296 5.94 21.78 18.18
N TYR A 297 6.14 22.43 17.03
CA TYR A 297 7.27 22.26 16.11
C TYR A 297 7.36 20.89 15.41
N ALA A 298 6.63 19.88 15.88
CA ALA A 298 6.82 18.51 15.48
C ALA A 298 6.47 18.28 13.99
N LEU A 299 5.46 18.97 13.45
CA LEU A 299 5.11 18.85 12.03
C LEU A 299 6.15 19.49 11.11
N SER A 300 6.71 20.66 11.50
CA SER A 300 7.80 21.29 10.77
C SER A 300 9.05 20.41 10.73
N ILE A 301 9.38 19.75 11.85
CA ILE A 301 10.51 18.81 11.93
C ILE A 301 10.23 17.58 11.03
N LEU A 302 9.06 16.98 11.15
CA LEU A 302 8.66 15.80 10.40
C LEU A 302 8.66 16.07 8.88
N GLY A 303 8.02 17.17 8.48
CA GLY A 303 7.83 17.50 7.06
C GLY A 303 9.06 18.07 6.37
N ASN A 304 9.84 18.89 7.05
CA ASN A 304 10.92 19.67 6.43
C ASN A 304 12.30 19.50 7.07
N ARG A 305 12.44 18.67 8.10
CA ARG A 305 13.70 18.49 8.87
C ARG A 305 14.21 19.77 9.53
N ASP A 306 13.36 20.80 9.62
CA ASP A 306 13.69 22.10 10.24
C ASP A 306 12.54 22.57 11.14
N PRO A 307 12.79 22.76 12.45
CA PRO A 307 11.76 23.19 13.39
C PRO A 307 11.19 24.59 13.09
N ASN A 308 11.89 25.42 12.32
CA ASN A 308 11.45 26.77 11.97
C ASN A 308 10.80 26.86 10.58
N SER A 309 10.75 25.76 9.84
CA SER A 309 10.18 25.76 8.48
C SER A 309 8.69 26.11 8.49
N PHE A 310 8.26 26.65 7.35
CA PHE A 310 6.84 26.87 7.06
C PHE A 310 6.22 25.60 6.50
N VAL A 311 5.04 25.22 7.01
CA VAL A 311 4.23 24.15 6.45
C VAL A 311 2.97 24.78 5.85
N PRO A 312 2.74 24.68 4.52
CA PRO A 312 1.58 25.27 3.88
C PRO A 312 0.28 24.56 4.29
N GLY A 313 -0.76 25.35 4.50
CA GLY A 313 -2.11 24.85 4.72
C GLY A 313 -2.94 24.77 3.43
N ILE A 314 -4.13 24.18 3.54
CA ILE A 314 -5.08 24.08 2.41
C ILE A 314 -5.39 25.45 1.83
N GLU A 315 -5.60 26.47 2.69
CA GLU A 315 -5.93 27.83 2.29
C GLU A 315 -4.79 28.47 1.48
N ASP A 316 -3.52 28.30 1.90
CA ASP A 316 -2.35 28.79 1.13
C ASP A 316 -2.24 28.11 -0.24
N LEU A 317 -2.52 26.81 -0.31
CA LEU A 317 -2.43 26.04 -1.56
C LEU A 317 -3.57 26.38 -2.55
N ILE A 318 -4.71 26.85 -2.04
CA ILE A 318 -5.87 27.26 -2.87
C ILE A 318 -5.79 28.73 -3.28
N HIS A 319 -5.55 29.63 -2.31
CA HIS A 319 -5.56 31.08 -2.57
C HIS A 319 -4.21 31.61 -3.04
N GLY A 320 -3.15 30.82 -2.88
CA GLY A 320 -1.78 31.25 -3.05
C GLY A 320 -1.22 31.97 -1.81
N ASN A 321 0.10 32.07 -1.77
CA ASN A 321 0.82 32.81 -0.72
C ASN A 321 2.08 33.41 -1.33
N GLU A 322 2.01 34.70 -1.72
CA GLU A 322 3.09 35.40 -2.42
C GLU A 322 4.38 35.44 -1.61
N ASP A 323 4.29 35.64 -0.29
CA ASP A 323 5.43 35.69 0.62
C ASP A 323 6.22 34.36 0.63
N ARG A 324 5.58 33.25 0.23
CA ARG A 324 6.12 31.90 0.19
C ARG A 324 6.33 31.36 -1.22
N GLY A 325 6.01 32.14 -2.23
CA GLY A 325 6.08 31.71 -3.63
C GLY A 325 5.10 30.59 -3.97
N ILE A 326 3.98 30.50 -3.25
CA ILE A 326 2.91 29.55 -3.53
C ILE A 326 1.95 30.18 -4.51
N GLU A 327 1.87 29.61 -5.70
CA GLU A 327 1.00 30.08 -6.77
C GLU A 327 -0.46 29.76 -6.47
N PRO A 328 -1.43 30.69 -6.70
CA PRO A 328 -2.86 30.42 -6.56
C PRO A 328 -3.31 29.25 -7.44
N MET A 329 -4.18 28.40 -6.91
CA MET A 329 -4.69 27.24 -7.65
C MET A 329 -5.42 27.64 -8.95
N GLN A 330 -6.08 28.81 -8.98
CA GLN A 330 -6.73 29.31 -10.18
C GLN A 330 -5.72 29.56 -11.32
N GLU A 331 -4.54 30.09 -11.02
CA GLU A 331 -3.51 30.32 -12.05
C GLU A 331 -2.99 29.00 -12.61
N ARG A 332 -2.83 27.97 -11.76
CA ARG A 332 -2.48 26.62 -12.21
C ARG A 332 -3.55 26.02 -13.13
N ILE A 333 -4.83 26.22 -12.80
CA ILE A 333 -5.96 25.80 -13.66
C ILE A 333 -5.90 26.51 -15.02
N ASP A 334 -5.64 27.81 -15.04
CA ASP A 334 -5.60 28.58 -16.28
C ASP A 334 -4.39 28.19 -17.15
N LYS A 335 -3.22 27.96 -16.57
CA LYS A 335 -2.04 27.40 -17.27
C LYS A 335 -2.32 25.99 -17.81
N GLY A 336 -2.99 25.15 -17.05
CA GLY A 336 -3.41 23.83 -17.50
C GLY A 336 -4.36 23.87 -18.70
N LYS A 337 -5.33 24.81 -18.71
CA LYS A 337 -6.22 25.03 -19.86
C LYS A 337 -5.45 25.48 -21.09
N ILE A 338 -4.44 26.35 -20.93
CA ILE A 338 -3.54 26.77 -22.01
C ILE A 338 -2.79 25.55 -22.57
N ALA A 339 -2.26 24.69 -21.71
CA ALA A 339 -1.56 23.47 -22.14
C ALA A 339 -2.48 22.51 -22.92
N ILE A 340 -3.70 22.29 -22.44
CA ILE A 340 -4.70 21.44 -23.12
C ILE A 340 -5.06 22.02 -24.50
N GLN A 341 -5.27 23.33 -24.57
CA GLN A 341 -5.57 23.99 -25.84
C GLN A 341 -4.39 23.90 -26.80
N ALA A 342 -3.16 24.15 -26.33
CA ALA A 342 -1.95 24.02 -27.13
C ALA A 342 -1.76 22.60 -27.70
N LEU A 343 -2.12 21.55 -26.96
CA LEU A 343 -2.11 20.17 -27.46
C LEU A 343 -3.15 19.96 -28.59
N LYS A 344 -4.34 20.52 -28.48
CA LYS A 344 -5.37 20.46 -29.53
C LYS A 344 -4.89 21.17 -30.80
N ASP A 345 -4.34 22.37 -30.63
CA ASP A 345 -3.86 23.18 -31.76
C ASP A 345 -2.63 22.56 -32.42
N TYR A 346 -1.76 21.92 -31.64
CA TYR A 346 -0.64 21.12 -32.16
C TYR A 346 -1.14 19.99 -33.08
N LYS A 347 -2.16 19.24 -32.66
CA LYS A 347 -2.74 18.16 -33.45
C LYS A 347 -3.37 18.67 -34.73
N LEU A 348 -4.10 19.79 -34.67
CA LEU A 348 -4.68 20.45 -35.86
C LEU A 348 -3.58 20.93 -36.83
N ALA A 349 -2.51 21.53 -36.33
CA ALA A 349 -1.37 21.94 -37.15
C ALA A 349 -0.68 20.75 -37.82
N LYS A 350 -0.57 19.61 -37.11
CA LYS A 350 -0.03 18.36 -37.63
C LYS A 350 -0.89 17.80 -38.78
N ASP A 351 -2.21 17.77 -38.61
CA ASP A 351 -3.14 17.31 -39.65
C ASP A 351 -3.06 18.17 -40.92
N ASN A 352 -2.78 19.48 -40.74
CA ASN A 352 -2.57 20.42 -41.83
C ASN A 352 -1.13 20.46 -42.37
N ASN A 353 -0.20 19.68 -41.81
CA ASN A 353 1.22 19.68 -42.14
C ASN A 353 1.93 21.06 -41.94
N ASP A 354 1.42 21.88 -41.01
CA ASP A 354 1.99 23.20 -40.67
C ASP A 354 3.08 23.04 -39.59
N THR A 355 4.31 22.85 -40.02
CA THR A 355 5.46 22.63 -39.12
C THR A 355 5.79 23.83 -38.24
N ALA A 356 5.51 25.07 -38.70
CA ALA A 356 5.75 26.28 -37.90
C ALA A 356 4.75 26.41 -36.76
N ALA A 357 3.46 26.18 -37.04
CA ALA A 357 2.41 26.15 -36.02
C ALA A 357 2.64 25.00 -35.02
N MET A 358 3.03 23.80 -35.49
CA MET A 358 3.40 22.67 -34.61
C MET A 358 4.49 23.08 -33.63
N ALA A 359 5.59 23.68 -34.08
CA ALA A 359 6.69 24.11 -33.20
C ALA A 359 6.22 25.13 -32.16
N THR A 360 5.40 26.09 -32.56
CA THR A 360 4.85 27.11 -31.65
C THR A 360 3.96 26.48 -30.58
N HIS A 361 3.00 25.67 -30.95
CA HIS A 361 2.08 25.03 -30.00
C HIS A 361 2.78 24.01 -29.10
N LYS A 362 3.78 23.31 -29.60
CA LYS A 362 4.63 22.45 -28.78
C LYS A 362 5.37 23.22 -27.69
N SER A 363 5.95 24.37 -28.01
CA SER A 363 6.64 25.22 -27.02
C SER A 363 5.67 25.74 -25.94
N ILE A 364 4.44 26.15 -26.31
CA ILE A 364 3.41 26.59 -25.37
C ILE A 364 3.00 25.42 -24.45
N LEU A 365 2.81 24.22 -25.01
CA LEU A 365 2.47 23.02 -24.26
C LEU A 365 3.57 22.69 -23.25
N GLU A 366 4.83 22.64 -23.68
CA GLU A 366 5.96 22.30 -22.80
C GLU A 366 6.13 23.30 -21.65
N ALA A 367 5.92 24.61 -21.92
CA ALA A 367 6.01 25.65 -20.90
C ALA A 367 4.95 25.53 -19.79
N ASN A 368 3.78 24.96 -20.09
CA ASN A 368 2.66 24.83 -19.16
C ASN A 368 2.35 23.39 -18.76
N PHE A 369 3.15 22.41 -19.20
CA PHE A 369 2.85 20.98 -19.01
C PHE A 369 2.83 20.55 -17.55
N LYS A 370 3.60 21.19 -16.67
CA LYS A 370 3.58 20.90 -15.22
C LYS A 370 2.21 21.09 -14.59
N ASP A 371 1.34 21.95 -15.19
CA ASP A 371 0.01 22.23 -14.70
C ASP A 371 -1.09 21.59 -15.60
N PHE A 372 -0.71 20.70 -16.52
CA PHE A 372 -1.60 20.12 -17.52
C PHE A 372 -2.87 19.49 -16.91
N GLY A 373 -2.72 18.70 -15.84
CA GLY A 373 -3.84 18.06 -15.17
C GLY A 373 -4.81 19.03 -14.51
N TYR A 374 -4.32 20.18 -14.04
CA TYR A 374 -5.16 21.19 -13.39
C TYR A 374 -6.17 21.81 -14.36
N GLY A 375 -5.86 21.85 -15.66
CA GLY A 375 -6.76 22.35 -16.69
C GLY A 375 -8.09 21.57 -16.82
N TYR A 376 -8.18 20.40 -16.24
CA TYR A 376 -9.40 19.59 -16.18
C TYR A 376 -10.25 19.85 -14.94
N LEU A 377 -9.78 20.65 -13.97
CA LEU A 377 -10.55 21.02 -12.79
C LEU A 377 -11.50 22.19 -13.12
N GLU A 378 -12.71 22.14 -12.55
CA GLU A 378 -13.69 23.21 -12.74
C GLU A 378 -13.40 24.41 -11.83
N LYS A 379 -13.01 24.16 -10.59
CA LYS A 379 -12.74 25.18 -9.57
C LYS A 379 -11.56 24.77 -8.67
N PRO A 380 -10.89 25.72 -8.02
CA PRO A 380 -9.75 25.48 -7.13
C PRO A 380 -10.00 24.43 -6.05
N THR A 381 -11.20 24.44 -5.47
CA THR A 381 -11.58 23.51 -4.37
C THR A 381 -11.66 22.04 -4.79
N ASP A 382 -11.72 21.75 -6.09
CA ASP A 382 -11.73 20.37 -6.60
C ASP A 382 -10.38 19.67 -6.38
N ALA A 383 -9.32 20.44 -6.12
CA ALA A 383 -8.00 19.90 -5.79
C ALA A 383 -7.87 19.42 -4.34
N ILE A 384 -8.88 19.65 -3.48
CA ILE A 384 -8.84 19.29 -2.07
C ILE A 384 -9.34 17.85 -1.90
N PRO A 385 -8.50 16.94 -1.34
CA PRO A 385 -8.96 15.59 -1.03
C PRO A 385 -9.95 15.59 0.14
N PRO A 386 -10.69 14.48 0.38
CA PRO A 386 -11.58 14.34 1.54
C PRO A 386 -10.83 14.43 2.87
N VAL A 387 -10.72 15.64 3.45
CA VAL A 387 -9.88 15.94 4.63
C VAL A 387 -10.20 15.02 5.80
N ALA A 388 -11.48 14.90 6.20
CA ALA A 388 -11.85 14.09 7.36
C ALA A 388 -11.45 12.62 7.20
N LEU A 389 -11.67 12.03 6.03
CA LEU A 389 -11.32 10.64 5.76
C LEU A 389 -9.80 10.43 5.79
N THR A 390 -9.05 11.34 5.18
CA THR A 390 -7.58 11.29 5.14
C THR A 390 -6.99 11.47 6.53
N PHE A 391 -7.46 12.45 7.30
CA PHE A 391 -7.02 12.74 8.67
C PHE A 391 -7.25 11.55 9.61
N TYR A 392 -8.48 11.06 9.71
CA TYR A 392 -8.77 9.97 10.65
C TYR A 392 -8.09 8.65 10.25
N SER A 393 -7.98 8.36 8.96
CA SER A 393 -7.25 7.16 8.50
C SER A 393 -5.76 7.23 8.87
N PHE A 394 -5.12 8.39 8.72
CA PHE A 394 -3.74 8.59 9.12
C PHE A 394 -3.55 8.35 10.62
N HIS A 395 -4.38 8.95 11.45
CA HIS A 395 -4.29 8.84 12.91
C HIS A 395 -4.60 7.41 13.41
N ILE A 396 -5.55 6.70 12.79
CA ILE A 396 -5.81 5.29 13.10
C ILE A 396 -4.59 4.43 12.78
N MET A 397 -3.96 4.62 11.61
CA MET A 397 -2.76 3.89 11.21
C MET A 397 -1.62 4.08 12.22
N VAL A 398 -1.32 5.33 12.58
CA VAL A 398 -0.22 5.67 13.51
C VAL A 398 -0.50 5.15 14.93
N ALA A 399 -1.72 5.31 15.42
CA ALA A 399 -2.11 4.85 16.76
C ALA A 399 -2.01 3.31 16.87
N LEU A 400 -2.51 2.58 15.87
CA LEU A 400 -2.42 1.13 15.85
C LEU A 400 -0.97 0.66 15.69
N GLY A 401 -0.17 1.29 14.83
CA GLY A 401 1.27 0.99 14.70
C GLY A 401 2.02 1.13 16.02
N SER A 402 1.73 2.19 16.78
CA SER A 402 2.30 2.43 18.11
C SER A 402 1.86 1.36 19.12
N LEU A 403 0.59 0.96 19.10
CA LEU A 403 0.07 -0.13 19.93
C LEU A 403 0.80 -1.45 19.61
N PHE A 404 0.99 -1.77 18.33
CA PHE A 404 1.67 -3.02 17.92
C PHE A 404 3.12 -3.06 18.39
N PHE A 405 3.85 -1.96 18.28
CA PHE A 405 5.21 -1.84 18.79
C PHE A 405 5.30 -2.18 20.28
N LEU A 406 4.45 -1.58 21.11
CA LEU A 406 4.39 -1.84 22.55
C LEU A 406 4.00 -3.30 22.84
N LEU A 407 3.07 -3.85 22.06
CA LEU A 407 2.62 -5.23 22.21
C LEU A 407 3.74 -6.23 21.90
N PHE A 408 4.55 -5.98 20.84
CA PHE A 408 5.72 -6.82 20.52
C PHE A 408 6.72 -6.84 21.67
N ILE A 409 7.04 -5.67 22.26
CA ILE A 409 7.95 -5.59 23.42
C ILE A 409 7.38 -6.39 24.60
N ALA A 410 6.13 -6.14 24.97
CA ALA A 410 5.50 -6.79 26.11
C ALA A 410 5.43 -8.32 25.93
N THR A 411 5.01 -8.77 24.72
CA THR A 411 4.89 -10.19 24.42
C THR A 411 6.24 -10.90 24.42
N LEU A 412 7.25 -10.27 23.82
CA LEU A 412 8.61 -10.83 23.77
C LEU A 412 9.18 -10.94 25.20
N TYR A 413 9.11 -9.89 25.97
CA TYR A 413 9.57 -9.85 27.36
C TYR A 413 8.92 -10.95 28.21
N LEU A 414 7.59 -11.03 28.21
CA LEU A 414 6.85 -12.01 29.01
C LEU A 414 7.10 -13.45 28.55
N THR A 415 7.32 -13.66 27.26
CA THR A 415 7.60 -15.00 26.73
C THR A 415 9.02 -15.46 27.09
N MET A 416 10.00 -14.57 27.03
CA MET A 416 11.38 -14.86 27.44
C MET A 416 11.50 -15.07 28.96
N ALA A 417 10.74 -14.34 29.76
CA ALA A 417 10.62 -14.55 31.21
C ALA A 417 9.84 -15.83 31.56
N ASN A 418 9.29 -16.53 30.57
CA ASN A 418 8.44 -17.72 30.73
C ASN A 418 7.13 -17.47 31.52
N ASP A 419 6.66 -16.24 31.55
CA ASP A 419 5.47 -15.80 32.30
C ASP A 419 4.23 -15.56 31.43
N ILE A 420 4.35 -15.60 30.10
CA ILE A 420 3.29 -15.22 29.16
C ILE A 420 1.95 -15.94 29.41
N GLU A 421 1.98 -17.19 29.89
CA GLU A 421 0.77 -17.97 30.20
C GLU A 421 -0.06 -17.37 31.35
N LYS A 422 0.59 -16.63 32.25
CA LYS A 422 -0.06 -15.94 33.37
C LYS A 422 -0.82 -14.69 32.91
N PHE A 423 -0.37 -14.07 31.80
CA PHE A 423 -0.91 -12.80 31.29
C PHE A 423 -1.96 -13.01 30.20
N ARG A 424 -3.06 -13.68 30.54
CA ARG A 424 -4.13 -14.01 29.58
C ARG A 424 -4.69 -12.79 28.82
N LYS A 425 -4.71 -11.60 29.42
CA LYS A 425 -5.16 -10.35 28.76
C LYS A 425 -4.26 -9.97 27.59
N ILE A 426 -2.94 -10.13 27.73
CA ILE A 426 -1.97 -9.88 26.64
C ILE A 426 -2.18 -10.90 25.52
N LEU A 427 -2.41 -12.17 25.84
CA LEU A 427 -2.71 -13.20 24.83
C LEU A 427 -4.00 -12.89 24.05
N TRP A 428 -5.05 -12.43 24.73
CA TRP A 428 -6.27 -11.97 24.04
C TRP A 428 -6.03 -10.74 23.18
N LEU A 429 -5.20 -9.79 23.64
CA LEU A 429 -4.82 -8.62 22.85
C LEU A 429 -4.04 -9.02 21.60
N CYS A 430 -3.10 -9.99 21.69
CA CYS A 430 -2.39 -10.53 20.54
C CYS A 430 -3.37 -11.10 19.48
N LEU A 431 -4.41 -11.82 19.93
CA LEU A 431 -5.43 -12.37 19.04
C LEU A 431 -6.27 -11.27 18.38
N LEU A 432 -6.68 -10.26 19.15
CA LEU A 432 -7.46 -9.12 18.67
C LEU A 432 -6.65 -8.26 17.68
N CYS A 433 -5.33 -8.19 17.83
CA CYS A 433 -4.47 -7.41 16.94
C CYS A 433 -4.32 -8.02 15.54
N ILE A 434 -4.75 -9.27 15.29
CA ILE A 434 -4.80 -9.81 13.92
C ILE A 434 -5.66 -8.90 13.02
N PRO A 435 -6.98 -8.71 13.24
CA PRO A 435 -7.78 -7.83 12.40
C PRO A 435 -7.36 -6.35 12.49
N LEU A 436 -6.86 -5.89 13.64
CA LEU A 436 -6.39 -4.50 13.80
C LEU A 436 -5.17 -4.19 12.90
N GLY A 437 -4.30 -5.19 12.64
CA GLY A 437 -3.19 -5.05 11.69
C GLY A 437 -3.68 -4.72 10.28
N TYR A 438 -4.69 -5.42 9.81
CA TYR A 438 -5.32 -5.14 8.51
C TYR A 438 -6.00 -3.77 8.49
N ILE A 439 -6.73 -3.39 9.55
CA ILE A 439 -7.34 -2.06 9.65
C ILE A 439 -6.29 -0.96 9.56
N ALA A 440 -5.13 -1.12 10.19
CA ALA A 440 -4.05 -0.15 10.11
C ALA A 440 -3.48 -0.03 8.68
N ALA A 441 -3.31 -1.15 7.98
CA ALA A 441 -2.81 -1.16 6.60
C ALA A 441 -3.81 -0.56 5.61
N GLU A 442 -5.09 -0.90 5.72
CA GLU A 442 -6.15 -0.33 4.89
C GLU A 442 -6.31 1.17 5.13
N ALA A 443 -6.20 1.62 6.39
CA ALA A 443 -6.17 3.04 6.73
C ALA A 443 -4.97 3.73 6.04
N GLY A 444 -3.80 3.11 6.01
CA GLY A 444 -2.63 3.60 5.27
C GLY A 444 -2.88 3.73 3.77
N TRP A 445 -3.57 2.77 3.14
CA TRP A 445 -3.95 2.85 1.74
C TRP A 445 -4.98 3.96 1.48
N ILE A 446 -5.94 4.16 2.37
CA ILE A 446 -6.87 5.31 2.29
C ILE A 446 -6.09 6.62 2.29
N VAL A 447 -5.13 6.80 3.19
CA VAL A 447 -4.26 7.99 3.20
C VAL A 447 -3.50 8.13 1.87
N ALA A 448 -2.93 7.05 1.38
CA ALA A 448 -2.12 7.08 0.16
C ALA A 448 -2.93 7.43 -1.08
N GLU A 449 -4.12 6.83 -1.26
CA GLU A 449 -4.89 6.88 -2.50
C GLU A 449 -6.05 7.89 -2.45
N VAL A 450 -6.77 8.00 -1.34
CA VAL A 450 -7.81 9.03 -1.17
C VAL A 450 -7.17 10.38 -0.88
N GLY A 451 -6.09 10.43 -0.11
CA GLY A 451 -5.35 11.66 0.15
C GLY A 451 -4.69 12.30 -1.08
N ARG A 452 -4.56 11.58 -2.19
CA ARG A 452 -4.09 12.17 -3.47
C ARG A 452 -5.22 12.59 -4.42
N GLN A 453 -6.48 12.41 -4.04
CA GLN A 453 -7.57 12.85 -4.90
C GLN A 453 -7.52 14.38 -5.11
N PRO A 454 -7.89 14.87 -6.31
CA PRO A 454 -8.60 14.16 -7.41
C PRO A 454 -7.69 13.36 -8.38
N TRP A 455 -6.42 13.22 -8.09
CA TRP A 455 -5.42 12.72 -9.03
C TRP A 455 -5.41 11.19 -9.18
N ALA A 456 -5.41 10.70 -10.41
CA ALA A 456 -4.93 9.38 -10.79
C ALA A 456 -3.40 9.41 -10.97
N ILE A 457 -2.87 10.44 -11.63
CA ILE A 457 -1.45 10.75 -11.70
C ILE A 457 -1.29 12.18 -11.20
N GLN A 458 -0.47 12.36 -10.17
CA GLN A 458 -0.27 13.63 -9.50
C GLN A 458 -0.01 14.76 -10.49
N ASP A 459 -0.80 15.82 -10.43
CA ASP A 459 -0.73 17.05 -11.23
C ASP A 459 -0.93 16.88 -12.76
N LEU A 460 -0.99 15.64 -13.26
CA LEU A 460 -1.07 15.37 -14.70
C LEU A 460 -2.43 14.83 -15.16
N MET A 461 -3.06 13.96 -14.38
CA MET A 461 -4.30 13.30 -14.80
C MET A 461 -5.25 13.12 -13.63
N PRO A 462 -6.37 13.83 -13.59
CA PRO A 462 -7.40 13.57 -12.59
C PRO A 462 -8.18 12.29 -12.92
N VAL A 463 -8.80 11.70 -11.89
CA VAL A 463 -9.46 10.39 -11.97
C VAL A 463 -10.58 10.34 -13.01
N HIS A 464 -11.36 11.41 -13.18
CA HIS A 464 -12.46 11.41 -14.15
C HIS A 464 -11.98 11.38 -15.62
N ILE A 465 -10.75 11.82 -15.89
CA ILE A 465 -10.12 11.73 -17.21
C ILE A 465 -9.46 10.36 -17.41
N ALA A 466 -8.95 9.78 -16.32
CA ALA A 466 -8.28 8.45 -16.34
C ALA A 466 -9.26 7.30 -16.62
N ALA A 467 -10.52 7.45 -16.22
CA ALA A 467 -11.54 6.43 -16.36
C ALA A 467 -11.97 6.22 -17.81
N THR A 468 -12.28 4.98 -18.16
CA THR A 468 -12.90 4.63 -19.45
C THR A 468 -14.37 5.04 -19.46
N GLU A 469 -14.84 5.53 -20.58
CA GLU A 469 -16.27 5.79 -20.78
C GLU A 469 -17.04 4.48 -20.96
N LEU A 470 -17.54 3.95 -19.86
CA LEU A 470 -18.32 2.72 -19.80
C LEU A 470 -19.78 3.01 -19.45
N GLY A 471 -20.69 2.15 -19.90
CA GLY A 471 -22.07 2.22 -19.47
C GLY A 471 -22.19 1.98 -17.95
N LYS A 472 -22.81 2.92 -17.22
CA LYS A 472 -22.98 2.85 -15.75
C LYS A 472 -23.48 1.49 -15.26
N VAL A 473 -24.48 0.91 -15.94
CA VAL A 473 -25.08 -0.38 -15.56
C VAL A 473 -24.07 -1.52 -15.66
N ASN A 474 -23.19 -1.50 -16.68
CA ASN A 474 -22.18 -2.54 -16.87
C ASN A 474 -21.16 -2.53 -15.71
N VAL A 475 -20.72 -1.34 -15.29
CA VAL A 475 -19.80 -1.20 -14.15
C VAL A 475 -20.48 -1.60 -12.84
N GLN A 476 -21.75 -1.27 -12.64
CA GLN A 476 -22.51 -1.72 -11.47
C GLN A 476 -22.60 -3.25 -11.40
N ILE A 477 -22.87 -3.91 -12.52
CA ILE A 477 -22.95 -5.37 -12.58
C ILE A 477 -21.60 -5.99 -12.22
N SER A 478 -20.51 -5.52 -12.82
CA SER A 478 -19.16 -6.04 -12.52
C SER A 478 -18.75 -5.78 -11.08
N PHE A 479 -19.06 -4.59 -10.52
CA PHE A 479 -18.83 -4.28 -9.11
C PHE A 479 -19.49 -5.31 -8.18
N TRP A 480 -20.79 -5.60 -8.38
CA TRP A 480 -21.49 -6.55 -7.53
C TRP A 480 -21.03 -8.00 -7.71
N ILE A 481 -20.65 -8.39 -8.94
CA ILE A 481 -20.04 -9.70 -9.19
C ILE A 481 -18.74 -9.82 -8.38
N PHE A 482 -17.85 -8.84 -8.43
CA PHE A 482 -16.60 -8.87 -7.68
C PHE A 482 -16.83 -8.80 -6.17
N ALA A 483 -17.75 -7.98 -5.69
CA ALA A 483 -18.10 -7.92 -4.26
C ALA A 483 -18.53 -9.28 -3.72
N VAL A 484 -19.40 -9.99 -4.44
CA VAL A 484 -19.87 -11.34 -4.06
C VAL A 484 -18.74 -12.36 -4.15
N LEU A 485 -17.98 -12.34 -5.26
CA LEU A 485 -16.87 -13.28 -5.49
C LEU A 485 -15.80 -13.15 -4.41
N PHE A 486 -15.29 -11.93 -4.17
CA PHE A 486 -14.24 -11.70 -3.19
C PHE A 486 -14.71 -12.01 -1.76
N THR A 487 -15.94 -11.67 -1.42
CA THR A 487 -16.52 -12.04 -0.12
C THR A 487 -16.58 -13.56 0.03
N ALA A 488 -17.00 -14.29 -0.99
CA ALA A 488 -17.03 -15.74 -0.97
C ALA A 488 -15.62 -16.35 -0.82
N LEU A 489 -14.62 -15.81 -1.55
CA LEU A 489 -13.24 -16.25 -1.44
C LEU A 489 -12.66 -15.99 -0.04
N LEU A 490 -12.90 -14.81 0.54
CA LEU A 490 -12.47 -14.47 1.90
C LEU A 490 -13.11 -15.40 2.94
N ILE A 491 -14.40 -15.66 2.84
CA ILE A 491 -15.09 -16.61 3.73
C ILE A 491 -14.52 -18.02 3.59
N ALA A 492 -14.26 -18.48 2.37
CA ALA A 492 -13.66 -19.78 2.10
C ALA A 492 -12.26 -19.87 2.71
N GLU A 493 -11.40 -18.87 2.51
CA GLU A 493 -10.07 -18.80 3.08
C GLU A 493 -10.10 -18.87 4.60
N ILE A 494 -10.87 -18.00 5.25
CA ILE A 494 -10.99 -17.99 6.72
C ILE A 494 -11.44 -19.36 7.23
N LYS A 495 -12.44 -20.00 6.60
CA LYS A 495 -12.89 -21.34 7.00
C LYS A 495 -11.80 -22.39 6.83
N ILE A 496 -11.06 -22.38 5.73
CA ILE A 496 -9.98 -23.33 5.47
C ILE A 496 -8.85 -23.10 6.46
N MET A 497 -8.41 -21.85 6.67
CA MET A 497 -7.38 -21.49 7.65
C MET A 497 -7.76 -21.92 9.07
N LEU A 498 -8.99 -21.60 9.51
CA LEU A 498 -9.48 -22.02 10.84
C LEU A 498 -9.49 -23.54 10.99
N THR A 499 -9.79 -24.27 9.91
CA THR A 499 -9.76 -25.74 9.92
C THR A 499 -8.32 -26.25 10.11
N GLN A 500 -7.33 -25.66 9.42
CA GLN A 500 -5.92 -26.03 9.58
C GLN A 500 -5.40 -25.64 10.98
N ILE A 501 -5.74 -24.45 11.47
CA ILE A 501 -5.38 -24.01 12.83
C ILE A 501 -5.95 -24.98 13.88
N LYS A 502 -7.20 -25.43 13.75
CA LYS A 502 -7.81 -26.40 14.67
C LYS A 502 -7.11 -27.76 14.66
N LYS A 503 -6.60 -28.24 13.52
CA LYS A 503 -5.76 -29.45 13.45
C LYS A 503 -4.47 -29.29 14.27
N GLY A 504 -3.87 -28.11 14.26
CA GLY A 504 -2.68 -27.76 15.00
C GLY A 504 -1.39 -28.35 14.42
N PHE A 505 -0.29 -28.15 15.13
CA PHE A 505 1.04 -28.54 14.66
C PHE A 505 1.20 -30.06 14.46
N ASP A 506 0.46 -30.92 15.20
CA ASP A 506 0.61 -32.39 15.13
C ASP A 506 0.14 -33.01 13.81
N ALA A 507 -0.74 -32.34 13.09
CA ALA A 507 -1.16 -32.78 11.76
C ALA A 507 0.01 -32.87 10.76
N TYR A 508 1.11 -32.20 11.05
CA TYR A 508 2.31 -32.14 10.20
C TYR A 508 3.48 -32.98 10.72
N ALA A 509 3.29 -33.70 11.81
CA ALA A 509 4.32 -34.59 12.41
C ALA A 509 4.52 -35.91 11.66
N GLY A 510 3.54 -36.36 10.86
CA GLY A 510 3.45 -37.75 10.37
C GLY A 510 3.40 -37.93 8.84
N TYR A 511 3.79 -36.96 8.02
CA TYR A 511 3.78 -37.14 6.55
C TYR A 511 4.81 -38.18 6.04
N SER A 512 5.84 -38.51 6.82
CA SER A 512 6.81 -39.55 6.48
C SER A 512 6.30 -40.98 6.76
N THR A 513 5.26 -41.16 7.60
CA THR A 513 4.79 -42.45 8.03
C THR A 513 3.65 -43.03 7.19
N LEU A 514 2.94 -42.18 6.44
CA LEU A 514 1.78 -42.60 5.62
C LEU A 514 2.18 -43.04 4.19
N MET A 515 3.32 -42.58 3.67
CA MET A 515 3.81 -42.99 2.34
C MET A 515 4.78 -44.21 2.40
N GLY A 516 5.20 -44.62 3.59
CA GLY A 516 6.12 -45.76 3.79
C GLY A 516 5.46 -47.12 4.05
N LYS A 517 4.12 -47.22 3.97
CA LYS A 517 3.39 -48.49 4.19
C LYS A 517 2.70 -49.03 2.94
N GLY A 518 3.05 -48.59 1.77
CA GLY A 518 2.47 -49.01 0.51
C GLY A 518 3.40 -49.71 -0.47
N GLU A 519 4.55 -50.27 -0.02
CA GLU A 519 5.35 -51.19 -0.83
C GLU A 519 6.10 -52.15 0.08
N LYS A 520 5.55 -53.33 0.31
CA LYS A 520 6.23 -54.60 0.47
C LYS A 520 5.42 -55.67 -0.26
#